data_06f58598824f9671bc13bac11d14fb24
#
_entry.id   06f58598824f9671bc13bac11d14fb24
#
_cell.length_a   1.000
_cell.length_b   1.000
_cell.length_c   1.000
_cell.angle_alpha   90.00
_cell.angle_beta   90.00
_cell.angle_gamma   90.00
#
_symmetry.space_group_name_H-M   'P 1'
#
loop_
_entity.id
_entity.type
_entity.pdbx_description
1 polymer ?
#
loop_
_entity_poly.entity_id
_entity_poly.type
_entity_poly.pdbx_seq_one_letter_code
_entity_poly.pdbx_strand_id
1 'polypeptide(L)'
;LDANTTGNENVAIGGNNVLGANTTGNGNVGVGNQALMANTTASDNTAVGRYALTANTTGASNVAVGKSALAANTTGAQNVSIGYNSSAATTTGGNNTAVGNSAFTTNTTGAQNVAIGRNALDANTTGSYNASLGEASLSANTTGDYNVAVGASALNANTTAAGNIAVGRLALGANTTGANNTAVGYLTLTANTTGTLNTAFGAQAMQSCTTGIRNTAVGHYASGALTTGNHTTAVGTYAGDSLTTGEKAICIGYNAQSSTATVSNQCTFGDSSIDNLRCADTSISTLSDERDKTNIVDIPLGLSFLNTVRPVAFDWDARDGSRVGKKDFGFIAQELKIAADATDYADHLRVVHEENPDMLEADSMKMFPVLVKAIQELSAKNEALLARIVTLEG
;
A
#
# COMPACT_ATOMS: atom_id res chain seq x y z
N LEU A 1 -49.71 19.69 13.69
CA LEU A 1 -50.06 20.48 12.47
C LEU A 1 -50.72 21.81 12.81
N ASP A 2 -50.42 22.41 13.94
CA ASP A 2 -51.14 23.61 14.45
C ASP A 2 -50.97 24.85 13.55
N ALA A 3 -49.80 24.97 12.87
CA ALA A 3 -49.51 26.10 11.99
C ALA A 3 -49.76 25.82 10.48
N ASN A 4 -50.28 24.66 10.11
CA ASN A 4 -50.45 24.28 8.71
C ASN A 4 -51.49 25.17 8.01
N THR A 5 -51.06 25.84 6.93
CA THR A 5 -51.96 26.75 6.15
C THR A 5 -52.37 26.14 4.82
N THR A 6 -51.44 25.68 4.00
CA THR A 6 -51.74 25.15 2.68
C THR A 6 -51.03 23.81 2.39
N GLY A 7 -50.21 23.29 3.34
CA GLY A 7 -49.54 22.02 3.16
C GLY A 7 -50.48 20.83 3.09
N ASN A 8 -50.32 19.98 2.08
CA ASN A 8 -51.16 18.82 1.79
C ASN A 8 -50.40 17.49 2.08
N GLU A 9 -51.16 16.44 2.27
CA GLU A 9 -50.65 15.05 2.36
C GLU A 9 -49.65 14.82 3.55
N ASN A 10 -49.79 15.63 4.61
CA ASN A 10 -48.95 15.50 5.79
C ASN A 10 -49.57 14.57 6.83
N VAL A 11 -48.75 13.69 7.39
CA VAL A 11 -49.12 12.77 8.51
C VAL A 11 -48.41 13.17 9.77
N ALA A 12 -49.15 13.46 10.85
CA ALA A 12 -48.59 13.78 12.18
C ALA A 12 -49.22 12.84 13.23
N ILE A 13 -48.41 11.95 13.81
CA ILE A 13 -48.83 10.95 14.80
C ILE A 13 -47.94 11.04 16.03
N GLY A 14 -48.55 11.22 17.20
CA GLY A 14 -47.82 11.17 18.50
C GLY A 14 -48.07 12.33 19.39
N GLY A 15 -47.14 12.62 20.31
CA GLY A 15 -47.27 13.62 21.36
C GLY A 15 -47.10 15.06 20.89
N ASN A 16 -46.59 15.96 21.77
CA ASN A 16 -46.52 17.42 21.53
C ASN A 16 -45.69 17.78 20.28
N ASN A 17 -46.16 18.76 19.50
CA ASN A 17 -45.45 19.49 18.45
C ASN A 17 -44.93 18.63 17.26
N VAL A 18 -45.63 17.57 16.87
CA VAL A 18 -45.33 16.87 15.63
C VAL A 18 -45.75 17.76 14.45
N LEU A 19 -44.79 18.08 13.54
CA LEU A 19 -45.02 19.03 12.43
C LEU A 19 -45.67 20.35 12.91
N GLY A 20 -45.29 20.81 14.11
CA GLY A 20 -45.97 21.94 14.77
C GLY A 20 -45.82 23.27 14.03
N ALA A 21 -44.70 23.53 13.39
CA ALA A 21 -44.41 24.75 12.65
C ALA A 21 -44.68 24.65 11.14
N ASN A 22 -45.17 23.51 10.61
CA ASN A 22 -45.38 23.33 9.16
C ASN A 22 -46.46 24.32 8.66
N THR A 23 -46.09 25.09 7.64
CA THR A 23 -47.02 26.05 7.01
C THR A 23 -47.44 25.59 5.61
N THR A 24 -46.52 25.35 4.69
CA THR A 24 -46.77 25.05 3.30
C THR A 24 -46.12 23.74 2.81
N GLY A 25 -45.33 23.07 3.65
CA GLY A 25 -44.65 21.80 3.29
C GLY A 25 -45.67 20.69 3.03
N ASN A 26 -45.45 19.90 2.00
CA ASN A 26 -46.27 18.78 1.56
C ASN A 26 -45.63 17.42 1.79
N GLY A 27 -46.43 16.37 1.88
CA GLY A 27 -45.95 14.98 1.85
C GLY A 27 -45.06 14.58 3.05
N ASN A 28 -45.14 15.31 4.15
CA ASN A 28 -44.27 15.01 5.33
C ASN A 28 -44.96 13.96 6.22
N VAL A 29 -44.18 13.03 6.72
CA VAL A 29 -44.60 12.03 7.72
C VAL A 29 -43.82 12.25 9.02
N GLY A 30 -44.50 12.70 10.08
CA GLY A 30 -43.94 12.83 11.41
C GLY A 30 -44.61 11.86 12.40
N VAL A 31 -43.85 10.99 13.03
CA VAL A 31 -44.33 10.03 14.04
C VAL A 31 -43.44 10.11 15.29
N GLY A 32 -43.96 10.57 16.39
CA GLY A 32 -43.23 10.67 17.64
C GLY A 32 -43.12 12.08 18.19
N ASN A 33 -42.85 12.24 19.49
CA ASN A 33 -42.75 13.54 20.16
C ASN A 33 -41.71 14.45 19.49
N GLN A 34 -42.10 15.65 19.06
CA GLN A 34 -41.31 16.68 18.38
C GLN A 34 -40.64 16.22 17.04
N ALA A 35 -41.15 15.18 16.39
CA ALA A 35 -40.75 14.84 15.04
C ALA A 35 -41.11 15.97 14.05
N LEU A 36 -40.14 16.45 13.23
CA LEU A 36 -40.32 17.57 12.30
C LEU A 36 -40.88 18.85 12.95
N MET A 37 -40.58 19.10 14.22
CA MET A 37 -41.19 20.20 15.00
C MET A 37 -41.00 21.55 14.32
N ALA A 38 -39.81 21.90 13.85
CA ALA A 38 -39.47 23.18 13.24
C ALA A 38 -39.68 23.22 11.70
N ASN A 39 -40.22 22.17 11.09
CA ASN A 39 -40.44 22.14 9.63
C ASN A 39 -41.41 23.24 9.24
N THR A 40 -41.02 24.12 8.33
CA THR A 40 -41.89 25.22 7.86
C THR A 40 -42.42 24.99 6.44
N THR A 41 -41.53 24.92 5.49
CA THR A 41 -41.87 24.83 4.05
C THR A 41 -41.31 23.58 3.37
N ALA A 42 -40.50 22.80 4.07
CA ALA A 42 -39.89 21.59 3.48
C ALA A 42 -40.92 20.50 3.24
N SER A 43 -40.72 19.76 2.13
CA SER A 43 -41.59 18.71 1.69
C SER A 43 -40.89 17.33 1.66
N ASP A 44 -41.72 16.28 1.62
CA ASP A 44 -41.26 14.91 1.38
C ASP A 44 -40.30 14.34 2.45
N ASN A 45 -40.42 14.79 3.67
CA ASN A 45 -39.64 14.30 4.79
C ASN A 45 -40.36 13.17 5.54
N THR A 46 -39.65 12.12 5.90
CA THR A 46 -40.14 11.06 6.80
C THR A 46 -39.35 11.07 8.09
N ALA A 47 -39.99 11.36 9.21
CA ALA A 47 -39.40 11.38 10.55
C ALA A 47 -40.17 10.46 11.51
N VAL A 48 -39.55 9.37 11.93
CA VAL A 48 -40.13 8.38 12.85
C VAL A 48 -39.23 8.24 14.09
N GLY A 49 -39.68 8.76 15.19
CA GLY A 49 -38.93 8.73 16.44
C GLY A 49 -38.96 10.06 17.20
N ARG A 50 -38.75 10.01 18.52
CA ARG A 50 -38.66 11.22 19.36
C ARG A 50 -37.49 12.08 18.89
N TYR A 51 -37.72 13.34 18.58
CA TYR A 51 -36.75 14.34 18.08
C TYR A 51 -36.17 14.03 16.68
N ALA A 52 -36.74 13.13 15.91
CA ALA A 52 -36.31 12.91 14.53
C ALA A 52 -36.57 14.18 13.70
N LEU A 53 -35.54 14.70 12.98
CA LEU A 53 -35.60 15.94 12.18
C LEU A 53 -36.20 17.15 12.94
N THR A 54 -35.99 17.25 14.25
CA THR A 54 -36.67 18.26 15.08
C THR A 54 -36.34 19.69 14.68
N ALA A 55 -35.11 20.01 14.22
CA ALA A 55 -34.67 21.34 13.81
C ALA A 55 -34.85 21.62 12.29
N ASN A 56 -35.34 20.69 11.53
CA ASN A 56 -35.47 20.86 10.06
C ASN A 56 -36.41 22.04 9.74
N THR A 57 -35.95 22.97 8.92
CA THR A 57 -36.74 24.11 8.46
C THR A 57 -37.12 24.01 7.00
N THR A 58 -36.15 23.91 6.10
CA THR A 58 -36.30 23.89 4.64
C THR A 58 -35.67 22.70 3.93
N GLY A 59 -34.99 21.81 4.67
CA GLY A 59 -34.40 20.59 4.08
C GLY A 59 -35.46 19.59 3.62
N ALA A 60 -35.48 19.22 2.34
CA ALA A 60 -36.48 18.34 1.75
C ALA A 60 -35.97 16.94 1.53
N SER A 61 -36.88 15.99 1.37
CA SER A 61 -36.60 14.60 0.97
C SER A 61 -35.66 13.85 1.94
N ASN A 62 -35.75 14.11 3.23
CA ASN A 62 -34.98 13.41 4.24
C ASN A 62 -35.78 12.26 4.87
N VAL A 63 -35.09 11.16 5.17
CA VAL A 63 -35.61 10.03 5.95
C VAL A 63 -34.85 9.91 7.26
N ALA A 64 -35.54 10.08 8.38
CA ALA A 64 -34.98 9.95 9.72
C ALA A 64 -35.82 8.97 10.58
N VAL A 65 -35.22 7.82 10.90
CA VAL A 65 -35.86 6.78 11.70
C VAL A 65 -35.01 6.46 12.93
N GLY A 66 -35.51 6.83 14.09
CA GLY A 66 -34.79 6.63 15.35
C GLY A 66 -34.87 7.86 16.25
N LYS A 67 -34.64 7.66 17.55
CA LYS A 67 -34.56 8.81 18.49
C LYS A 67 -33.40 9.70 18.11
N SER A 68 -33.65 11.00 17.90
CA SER A 68 -32.70 12.04 17.54
C SER A 68 -31.96 11.79 16.20
N ALA A 69 -32.51 10.98 15.28
CA ALA A 69 -31.99 10.90 13.95
C ALA A 69 -32.14 12.24 13.22
N LEU A 70 -31.04 12.77 12.61
CA LEU A 70 -30.97 14.08 11.94
C LEU A 70 -31.52 15.23 12.80
N ALA A 71 -31.35 15.19 14.12
CA ALA A 71 -31.99 16.13 15.02
C ALA A 71 -31.63 17.61 14.77
N ALA A 72 -30.36 17.90 14.40
CA ALA A 72 -29.89 19.27 14.16
C ALA A 72 -30.05 19.73 12.70
N ASN A 73 -30.58 18.90 11.79
CA ASN A 73 -30.69 19.26 10.38
C ASN A 73 -31.55 20.51 10.22
N THR A 74 -31.08 21.52 9.51
CA THR A 74 -31.82 22.73 9.21
C THR A 74 -32.22 22.83 7.74
N THR A 75 -31.24 22.74 6.84
CA THR A 75 -31.44 22.93 5.41
C THR A 75 -30.89 21.76 4.57
N GLY A 76 -30.19 20.80 5.18
CA GLY A 76 -29.68 19.61 4.48
C GLY A 76 -30.80 18.78 3.85
N ALA A 77 -30.63 18.35 2.61
CA ALA A 77 -31.64 17.62 1.87
C ALA A 77 -31.12 16.23 1.41
N GLN A 78 -32.06 15.35 1.11
CA GLN A 78 -31.77 14.04 0.55
C GLN A 78 -30.88 13.16 1.46
N ASN A 79 -31.04 13.26 2.77
CA ASN A 79 -30.34 12.43 3.74
C ASN A 79 -31.21 11.24 4.16
N VAL A 80 -30.58 10.08 4.34
CA VAL A 80 -31.17 8.90 4.98
C VAL A 80 -30.44 8.63 6.28
N SER A 81 -31.15 8.67 7.40
CA SER A 81 -30.57 8.47 8.74
C SER A 81 -31.43 7.49 9.56
N ILE A 82 -30.91 6.31 9.81
CA ILE A 82 -31.62 5.24 10.52
C ILE A 82 -30.79 4.76 11.72
N GLY A 83 -31.31 4.97 12.90
CA GLY A 83 -30.67 4.56 14.16
C GLY A 83 -30.74 5.64 15.26
N TYR A 84 -30.47 5.24 16.48
CA TYR A 84 -30.34 6.16 17.62
C TYR A 84 -29.15 7.12 17.38
N ASN A 85 -29.39 8.43 17.46
CA ASN A 85 -28.40 9.49 17.22
C ASN A 85 -27.68 9.43 15.87
N SER A 86 -28.21 8.75 14.89
CA SER A 86 -27.64 8.74 13.55
C SER A 86 -27.68 10.14 12.93
N SER A 87 -26.58 10.65 12.40
CA SER A 87 -26.41 12.00 11.82
C SER A 87 -26.92 13.14 12.72
N ALA A 88 -26.85 13.01 14.05
CA ALA A 88 -27.56 13.90 14.99
C ALA A 88 -27.12 15.35 14.89
N ALA A 89 -25.86 15.65 14.56
CA ALA A 89 -25.32 17.00 14.44
C ALA A 89 -25.31 17.57 13.01
N THR A 90 -25.75 16.82 12.01
CA THR A 90 -25.83 17.33 10.62
C THR A 90 -26.72 18.55 10.54
N THR A 91 -26.20 19.64 9.98
CA THR A 91 -26.96 20.92 9.87
C THR A 91 -27.36 21.21 8.42
N THR A 92 -26.40 21.30 7.52
CA THR A 92 -26.60 21.66 6.10
C THR A 92 -26.08 20.59 5.11
N GLY A 93 -25.36 19.58 5.61
CA GLY A 93 -24.88 18.47 4.77
C GLY A 93 -26.01 17.72 4.11
N GLY A 94 -25.89 17.44 2.79
CA GLY A 94 -26.92 16.74 2.01
C GLY A 94 -26.38 15.46 1.36
N ASN A 95 -27.32 14.63 0.86
CA ASN A 95 -27.00 13.39 0.16
C ASN A 95 -26.18 12.38 1.02
N ASN A 96 -26.40 12.34 2.30
CA ASN A 96 -25.73 11.39 3.19
C ASN A 96 -26.65 10.20 3.52
N THR A 97 -26.06 9.01 3.61
CA THR A 97 -26.74 7.80 4.10
C THR A 97 -26.04 7.34 5.39
N ALA A 98 -26.76 7.35 6.51
CA ALA A 98 -26.25 6.88 7.79
C ALA A 98 -27.19 5.83 8.40
N VAL A 99 -26.68 4.62 8.61
CA VAL A 99 -27.45 3.51 9.19
C VAL A 99 -26.67 2.86 10.32
N GLY A 100 -27.17 3.00 11.53
CA GLY A 100 -26.56 2.42 12.72
C GLY A 100 -26.68 3.33 13.94
N ASN A 101 -26.47 2.75 15.14
CA ASN A 101 -26.39 3.53 16.37
C ASN A 101 -25.16 4.44 16.29
N SER A 102 -25.36 5.73 16.47
CA SER A 102 -24.33 6.77 16.42
C SER A 102 -23.49 6.78 15.12
N ALA A 103 -24.03 6.30 14.01
CA ALA A 103 -23.41 6.48 12.72
C ALA A 103 -23.43 7.96 12.31
N PHE A 104 -22.28 8.51 11.88
CA PHE A 104 -22.15 9.87 11.35
C PHE A 104 -22.59 10.97 12.32
N THR A 105 -22.39 10.76 13.61
CA THR A 105 -23.03 11.57 14.68
C THR A 105 -22.64 13.04 14.66
N THR A 106 -21.36 13.36 14.45
CA THR A 106 -20.81 14.72 14.58
C THR A 106 -20.76 15.53 13.30
N ASN A 107 -21.18 14.95 12.18
CA ASN A 107 -21.17 15.67 10.90
C ASN A 107 -21.96 16.96 10.97
N THR A 108 -21.40 18.04 10.41
CA THR A 108 -22.10 19.33 10.31
C THR A 108 -22.46 19.65 8.86
N THR A 109 -21.47 19.74 7.97
CA THR A 109 -21.64 20.17 6.58
C THR A 109 -21.18 19.15 5.54
N GLY A 110 -20.50 18.06 5.96
CA GLY A 110 -20.06 17.01 5.05
C GLY A 110 -21.21 16.41 4.24
N ALA A 111 -21.00 16.19 2.95
CA ALA A 111 -22.02 15.75 2.02
C ALA A 111 -21.56 14.49 1.25
N GLN A 112 -22.55 13.77 0.70
CA GLN A 112 -22.29 12.60 -0.16
C GLN A 112 -21.51 11.50 0.55
N ASN A 113 -21.76 11.28 1.83
CA ASN A 113 -21.16 10.22 2.61
C ASN A 113 -22.09 9.04 2.82
N VAL A 114 -21.54 7.84 2.89
CA VAL A 114 -22.22 6.61 3.30
C VAL A 114 -21.59 6.11 4.60
N ALA A 115 -22.36 5.99 5.67
CA ALA A 115 -21.92 5.50 6.97
C ALA A 115 -22.86 4.40 7.47
N ILE A 116 -22.45 3.15 7.37
CA ILE A 116 -23.24 1.99 7.77
C ILE A 116 -22.50 1.16 8.81
N GLY A 117 -23.04 1.12 10.00
CA GLY A 117 -22.46 0.44 11.16
C GLY A 117 -22.51 1.28 12.42
N ARG A 118 -22.39 0.66 13.59
CA ARG A 118 -22.27 1.36 14.87
C ARG A 118 -21.00 2.22 14.87
N ASN A 119 -21.11 3.52 15.15
CA ASN A 119 -20.00 4.49 15.15
C ASN A 119 -19.24 4.55 13.80
N ALA A 120 -19.85 4.17 12.68
CA ALA A 120 -19.25 4.40 11.38
C ALA A 120 -19.17 5.90 11.08
N LEU A 121 -17.99 6.42 10.75
CA LEU A 121 -17.72 7.82 10.39
C LEU A 121 -18.22 8.84 11.46
N ASP A 122 -18.22 8.44 12.73
CA ASP A 122 -18.91 9.20 13.79
C ASP A 122 -18.26 10.53 14.16
N ALA A 123 -16.92 10.68 14.01
CA ALA A 123 -16.21 11.95 14.24
C ALA A 123 -16.18 12.91 13.05
N ASN A 124 -16.73 12.53 11.89
CA ASN A 124 -16.69 13.38 10.69
C ASN A 124 -17.39 14.71 10.95
N THR A 125 -16.77 15.82 10.56
CA THR A 125 -17.37 17.16 10.67
C THR A 125 -17.71 17.75 9.30
N THR A 126 -16.74 17.79 8.39
CA THR A 126 -16.89 18.42 7.07
C THR A 126 -16.47 17.51 5.90
N GLY A 127 -15.82 16.36 6.17
CA GLY A 127 -15.38 15.43 5.15
C GLY A 127 -16.54 14.94 4.27
N SER A 128 -16.29 14.79 2.97
CA SER A 128 -17.29 14.45 1.95
C SER A 128 -16.83 13.28 1.09
N TYR A 129 -17.78 12.64 0.40
CA TYR A 129 -17.49 11.52 -0.52
C TYR A 129 -16.83 10.31 0.15
N ASN A 130 -17.09 10.07 1.43
CA ASN A 130 -16.56 8.90 2.13
C ASN A 130 -17.57 7.76 2.14
N ALA A 131 -17.10 6.53 1.96
CA ALA A 131 -17.89 5.31 2.10
C ALA A 131 -17.34 4.47 3.27
N SER A 132 -18.12 4.33 4.34
CA SER A 132 -17.77 3.66 5.59
C SER A 132 -18.78 2.54 5.88
N LEU A 133 -18.36 1.29 5.75
CA LEU A 133 -19.18 0.10 6.01
C LEU A 133 -18.51 -0.80 7.04
N GLY A 134 -19.01 -0.80 8.25
CA GLY A 134 -18.50 -1.62 9.35
C GLY A 134 -18.54 -0.87 10.68
N GLU A 135 -18.49 -1.64 11.77
CA GLU A 135 -18.40 -1.06 13.11
C GLU A 135 -17.09 -0.25 13.23
N ALA A 136 -17.22 1.01 13.66
CA ALA A 136 -16.11 1.94 13.89
C ALA A 136 -15.18 2.11 12.66
N SER A 137 -15.66 1.86 11.43
CA SER A 137 -14.91 2.21 10.22
C SER A 137 -14.85 3.74 10.05
N LEU A 138 -13.67 4.30 9.69
CA LEU A 138 -13.42 5.74 9.58
C LEU A 138 -13.85 6.55 10.81
N SER A 139 -13.86 5.96 12.00
CA SER A 139 -14.48 6.58 13.18
C SER A 139 -13.81 7.87 13.64
N ALA A 140 -12.50 8.04 13.44
CA ALA A 140 -11.77 9.26 13.80
C ALA A 140 -11.70 10.31 12.67
N ASN A 141 -12.24 10.03 11.48
CA ASN A 141 -12.16 10.98 10.36
C ASN A 141 -12.88 12.28 10.69
N THR A 142 -12.20 13.41 10.54
CA THR A 142 -12.81 14.74 10.76
C THR A 142 -13.09 15.47 9.45
N THR A 143 -12.08 15.59 8.59
CA THR A 143 -12.14 16.40 7.36
C THR A 143 -11.65 15.66 6.11
N GLY A 144 -11.18 14.41 6.24
CA GLY A 144 -10.69 13.63 5.10
C GLY A 144 -11.81 13.29 4.11
N ASP A 145 -11.53 13.42 2.82
CA ASP A 145 -12.46 13.18 1.72
C ASP A 145 -12.09 11.92 0.91
N TYR A 146 -13.04 11.39 0.16
CA TYR A 146 -12.81 10.32 -0.83
C TYR A 146 -12.21 9.03 -0.24
N ASN A 147 -12.49 8.71 1.00
CA ASN A 147 -12.02 7.47 1.61
C ASN A 147 -13.08 6.36 1.51
N VAL A 148 -12.62 5.13 1.26
CA VAL A 148 -13.44 3.91 1.28
C VAL A 148 -12.94 3.01 2.40
N ALA A 149 -13.80 2.71 3.37
CA ALA A 149 -13.51 1.81 4.49
C ALA A 149 -14.60 0.74 4.61
N VAL A 150 -14.24 -0.50 4.32
CA VAL A 150 -15.14 -1.65 4.40
C VAL A 150 -14.56 -2.70 5.35
N GLY A 151 -15.20 -2.90 6.49
CA GLY A 151 -14.77 -3.82 7.54
C GLY A 151 -14.68 -3.15 8.90
N ALA A 152 -14.79 -3.94 9.96
CA ALA A 152 -14.69 -3.42 11.32
C ALA A 152 -13.34 -2.74 11.55
N SER A 153 -13.36 -1.51 12.04
CA SER A 153 -12.18 -0.67 12.31
C SER A 153 -11.25 -0.45 11.09
N ALA A 154 -11.74 -0.57 9.85
CA ALA A 154 -10.99 -0.11 8.68
C ALA A 154 -10.82 1.42 8.73
N LEU A 155 -9.60 1.93 8.53
CA LEU A 155 -9.26 3.37 8.60
C LEU A 155 -9.73 4.06 9.91
N ASN A 156 -9.83 3.34 11.01
CA ASN A 156 -10.45 3.90 12.21
C ASN A 156 -9.69 5.08 12.84
N ALA A 157 -8.37 5.17 12.67
CA ALA A 157 -7.55 6.28 13.17
C ALA A 157 -7.37 7.42 12.14
N ASN A 158 -7.92 7.32 10.93
CA ASN A 158 -7.82 8.36 9.92
C ASN A 158 -8.44 9.67 10.41
N THR A 159 -7.68 10.77 10.35
CA THR A 159 -8.21 12.08 10.79
C THR A 159 -8.50 13.02 9.62
N THR A 160 -7.51 13.28 8.80
CA THR A 160 -7.58 14.28 7.71
C THR A 160 -7.15 13.74 6.35
N ALA A 161 -6.63 12.51 6.31
CA ALA A 161 -6.13 11.94 5.06
C ALA A 161 -7.25 11.64 4.06
N ALA A 162 -6.96 11.81 2.79
CA ALA A 162 -7.89 11.62 1.70
C ALA A 162 -7.45 10.52 0.72
N GLY A 163 -8.40 9.99 -0.04
CA GLY A 163 -8.12 9.09 -1.15
C GLY A 163 -7.66 7.69 -0.73
N ASN A 164 -7.93 7.24 0.49
CA ASN A 164 -7.54 5.91 0.95
C ASN A 164 -8.65 4.88 0.68
N ILE A 165 -8.25 3.68 0.26
CA ILE A 165 -9.12 2.52 0.13
C ILE A 165 -8.67 1.45 1.12
N ALA A 166 -9.54 1.08 2.05
CA ALA A 166 -9.30 0.04 3.05
C ALA A 166 -10.46 -0.97 3.04
N VAL A 167 -10.18 -2.19 2.63
CA VAL A 167 -11.16 -3.28 2.61
C VAL A 167 -10.63 -4.45 3.42
N GLY A 168 -11.23 -4.70 4.56
CA GLY A 168 -10.84 -5.74 5.50
C GLY A 168 -10.81 -5.21 6.93
N ARG A 169 -10.96 -6.12 7.91
CA ARG A 169 -10.87 -5.73 9.32
C ARG A 169 -9.49 -5.16 9.62
N LEU A 170 -9.44 -3.96 10.23
CA LEU A 170 -8.21 -3.24 10.59
C LEU A 170 -7.29 -2.89 9.40
N ALA A 171 -7.76 -2.96 8.16
CA ALA A 171 -7.01 -2.44 7.02
C ALA A 171 -6.76 -0.94 7.21
N LEU A 172 -5.49 -0.48 7.10
CA LEU A 172 -5.07 0.90 7.40
C LEU A 172 -5.52 1.40 8.79
N GLY A 173 -5.61 0.49 9.77
CA GLY A 173 -6.21 0.82 11.08
C GLY A 173 -5.52 1.95 11.84
N ALA A 174 -4.20 2.08 11.78
CA ALA A 174 -3.42 3.13 12.43
C ALA A 174 -3.18 4.39 11.56
N ASN A 175 -3.68 4.41 10.32
CA ASN A 175 -3.44 5.55 9.42
C ASN A 175 -4.02 6.84 9.98
N THR A 176 -3.20 7.88 10.09
CA THR A 176 -3.67 9.19 10.57
C THR A 176 -3.75 10.23 9.46
N THR A 177 -2.66 10.47 8.76
CA THR A 177 -2.51 11.50 7.71
C THR A 177 -1.96 10.98 6.38
N GLY A 178 -1.65 9.67 6.28
CA GLY A 178 -1.17 9.06 5.03
C GLY A 178 -2.29 9.01 3.98
N ALA A 179 -2.07 9.61 2.81
CA ALA A 179 -3.06 9.71 1.74
C ALA A 179 -2.78 8.74 0.58
N ASN A 180 -3.82 8.45 -0.20
CA ASN A 180 -3.72 7.68 -1.44
C ASN A 180 -3.15 6.27 -1.26
N ASN A 181 -3.48 5.60 -0.16
CA ASN A 181 -3.11 4.21 0.06
C ASN A 181 -4.28 3.28 -0.33
N THR A 182 -3.95 2.13 -0.89
CA THR A 182 -4.90 1.04 -1.16
C THR A 182 -4.52 -0.19 -0.35
N ALA A 183 -5.39 -0.64 0.54
CA ALA A 183 -5.20 -1.79 1.40
C ALA A 183 -6.40 -2.73 1.32
N VAL A 184 -6.20 -3.93 0.80
CA VAL A 184 -7.26 -4.94 0.67
C VAL A 184 -6.81 -6.25 1.33
N GLY A 185 -7.43 -6.59 2.43
CA GLY A 185 -7.13 -7.79 3.23
C GLY A 185 -7.17 -7.52 4.74
N TYR A 186 -7.25 -8.58 5.51
CA TYR A 186 -7.20 -8.54 6.98
C TYR A 186 -5.82 -8.02 7.45
N LEU A 187 -5.80 -7.02 8.32
CA LEU A 187 -4.58 -6.39 8.88
C LEU A 187 -3.59 -5.86 7.81
N THR A 188 -4.05 -5.56 6.61
CA THR A 188 -3.22 -4.99 5.54
C THR A 188 -2.84 -3.55 5.87
N LEU A 189 -1.55 -3.17 5.77
CA LEU A 189 -1.05 -1.83 6.12
C LEU A 189 -1.51 -1.34 7.50
N THR A 190 -1.71 -2.24 8.44
CA THR A 190 -2.37 -1.90 9.72
C THR A 190 -1.57 -0.92 10.57
N ALA A 191 -0.23 -0.93 10.49
CA ALA A 191 0.66 -0.02 11.25
C ALA A 191 0.92 1.32 10.53
N ASN A 192 0.43 1.52 9.30
CA ASN A 192 0.71 2.74 8.56
C ASN A 192 0.16 3.95 9.31
N THR A 193 0.99 4.97 9.52
CA THR A 193 0.59 6.23 10.17
C THR A 193 0.55 7.40 9.19
N THR A 194 1.65 7.64 8.48
CA THR A 194 1.83 8.77 7.57
C THR A 194 2.30 8.38 6.17
N GLY A 195 2.60 7.08 5.94
CA GLY A 195 3.01 6.58 4.62
C GLY A 195 1.96 6.83 3.55
N THR A 196 2.38 7.15 2.34
CA THR A 196 1.50 7.54 1.22
C THR A 196 1.76 6.71 -0.04
N LEU A 197 0.74 6.61 -0.91
CA LEU A 197 0.88 6.00 -2.23
C LEU A 197 1.29 4.51 -2.16
N ASN A 198 0.93 3.82 -1.08
CA ASN A 198 1.17 2.38 -0.95
C ASN A 198 -0.01 1.57 -1.48
N THR A 199 0.28 0.46 -2.13
CA THR A 199 -0.71 -0.50 -2.63
C THR A 199 -0.44 -1.87 -2.02
N ALA A 200 -1.36 -2.39 -1.23
CA ALA A 200 -1.24 -3.68 -0.57
C ALA A 200 -2.50 -4.54 -0.78
N PHE A 201 -2.31 -5.73 -1.32
CA PHE A 201 -3.36 -6.74 -1.50
C PHE A 201 -2.94 -8.05 -0.86
N GLY A 202 -3.71 -8.53 0.09
CA GLY A 202 -3.48 -9.78 0.82
C GLY A 202 -3.52 -9.58 2.32
N ALA A 203 -3.89 -10.62 3.05
CA ALA A 203 -3.88 -10.55 4.50
C ALA A 203 -2.45 -10.25 5.00
N GLN A 204 -2.34 -9.28 5.90
CA GLN A 204 -1.08 -8.86 6.52
C GLN A 204 0.01 -8.37 5.54
N ALA A 205 -0.34 -8.06 4.28
CA ALA A 205 0.60 -7.39 3.37
C ALA A 205 1.01 -6.03 3.95
N MET A 206 2.30 -5.74 4.00
CA MET A 206 2.91 -4.53 4.59
C MET A 206 2.38 -4.18 5.99
N GLN A 207 2.07 -5.19 6.82
CA GLN A 207 1.44 -4.94 8.13
C GLN A 207 2.26 -4.05 9.06
N SER A 208 3.59 -4.08 8.95
CA SER A 208 4.51 -3.31 9.81
C SER A 208 4.91 -1.95 9.22
N CYS A 209 4.47 -1.62 8.00
CA CYS A 209 4.83 -0.37 7.33
C CYS A 209 4.24 0.82 8.08
N THR A 210 5.09 1.75 8.53
CA THR A 210 4.68 2.92 9.32
C THR A 210 4.67 4.21 8.50
N THR A 211 5.79 4.51 7.84
CA THR A 211 6.01 5.77 7.09
C THR A 211 6.48 5.55 5.66
N GLY A 212 6.73 4.29 5.27
CA GLY A 212 7.16 3.94 3.91
C GLY A 212 6.22 4.46 2.83
N ILE A 213 6.75 4.87 1.69
CA ILE A 213 5.98 5.47 0.59
C ILE A 213 6.19 4.75 -0.75
N ARG A 214 5.16 4.75 -1.60
CA ARG A 214 5.20 4.20 -2.97
C ARG A 214 5.61 2.73 -3.02
N ASN A 215 5.15 1.93 -2.08
CA ASN A 215 5.40 0.51 -2.04
C ASN A 215 4.22 -0.27 -2.64
N THR A 216 4.51 -1.38 -3.29
CA THR A 216 3.51 -2.32 -3.81
C THR A 216 3.75 -3.70 -3.22
N ALA A 217 2.74 -4.27 -2.56
CA ALA A 217 2.79 -5.62 -2.02
C ALA A 217 1.52 -6.39 -2.39
N VAL A 218 1.68 -7.52 -3.05
CA VAL A 218 0.58 -8.39 -3.48
C VAL A 218 0.86 -9.83 -3.02
N GLY A 219 0.09 -10.30 -2.08
CA GLY A 219 0.23 -11.64 -1.49
C GLY A 219 0.12 -11.59 0.04
N HIS A 220 -0.17 -12.75 0.64
CA HIS A 220 -0.18 -12.90 2.09
C HIS A 220 1.22 -12.61 2.64
N TYR A 221 1.32 -11.72 3.63
CA TYR A 221 2.58 -11.31 4.26
C TYR A 221 3.62 -10.68 3.29
N ALA A 222 3.25 -10.33 2.05
CA ALA A 222 4.17 -9.64 1.14
C ALA A 222 4.69 -8.35 1.78
N SER A 223 6.01 -8.18 1.87
CA SER A 223 6.69 -7.09 2.60
C SER A 223 6.18 -6.90 4.03
N GLY A 224 5.85 -7.99 4.75
CA GLY A 224 5.23 -7.94 6.07
C GLY A 224 6.06 -7.22 7.13
N ALA A 225 7.38 -7.33 7.09
CA ALA A 225 8.31 -6.67 8.01
C ALA A 225 8.74 -5.26 7.58
N LEU A 226 8.37 -4.78 6.38
CA LEU A 226 8.74 -3.46 5.88
C LEU A 226 8.23 -2.37 6.82
N THR A 227 9.11 -1.47 7.28
CA THR A 227 8.75 -0.37 8.20
C THR A 227 8.78 1.00 7.52
N THR A 228 9.93 1.43 7.03
CA THR A 228 10.15 2.76 6.45
C THR A 228 10.69 2.74 5.02
N GLY A 229 10.95 1.54 4.46
CA GLY A 229 11.44 1.40 3.09
C GLY A 229 10.50 1.98 2.05
N ASN A 230 11.06 2.47 0.94
CA ASN A 230 10.32 3.18 -0.11
C ASN A 230 10.54 2.53 -1.48
N HIS A 231 9.55 2.69 -2.37
CA HIS A 231 9.64 2.25 -3.77
C HIS A 231 9.89 0.73 -3.90
N THR A 232 9.45 -0.08 -2.95
CA THR A 232 9.60 -1.54 -3.01
C THR A 232 8.44 -2.18 -3.75
N THR A 233 8.72 -3.30 -4.42
CA THR A 233 7.70 -4.11 -5.08
C THR A 233 7.85 -5.56 -4.62
N ALA A 234 6.83 -6.10 -3.98
CA ALA A 234 6.79 -7.49 -3.53
C ALA A 234 5.52 -8.18 -4.08
N VAL A 235 5.69 -9.22 -4.86
CA VAL A 235 4.57 -9.98 -5.45
C VAL A 235 4.75 -11.47 -5.19
N GLY A 236 3.90 -12.02 -4.38
CA GLY A 236 3.92 -13.43 -3.94
C GLY A 236 3.75 -13.53 -2.43
N THR A 237 3.30 -14.70 -1.95
CA THR A 237 3.23 -14.99 -0.52
C THR A 237 4.62 -14.95 0.09
N TYR A 238 4.81 -14.19 1.18
CA TYR A 238 6.08 -13.92 1.85
C TYR A 238 7.15 -13.25 0.97
N ALA A 239 6.83 -12.72 -0.21
CA ALA A 239 7.79 -11.97 -1.01
C ALA A 239 8.27 -10.73 -0.26
N GLY A 240 9.59 -10.51 -0.15
CA GLY A 240 10.20 -9.38 0.53
C GLY A 240 9.88 -9.27 2.02
N ASP A 241 9.49 -10.37 2.66
CA ASP A 241 9.06 -10.37 4.07
C ASP A 241 10.20 -10.02 5.04
N SER A 242 11.44 -10.33 4.70
CA SER A 242 12.62 -9.98 5.51
C SER A 242 13.06 -8.50 5.40
N LEU A 243 12.58 -7.77 4.38
CA LEU A 243 12.97 -6.38 4.13
C LEU A 243 12.34 -5.44 5.16
N THR A 244 13.15 -4.59 5.81
CA THR A 244 12.67 -3.64 6.83
C THR A 244 12.75 -2.18 6.38
N THR A 245 13.92 -1.72 5.96
CA THR A 245 14.20 -0.32 5.61
C THR A 245 14.80 -0.12 4.22
N GLY A 246 15.11 -1.21 3.50
CA GLY A 246 15.66 -1.14 2.13
C GLY A 246 14.73 -0.43 1.15
N GLU A 247 15.31 0.21 0.15
CA GLU A 247 14.58 0.98 -0.86
C GLU A 247 14.74 0.40 -2.26
N LYS A 248 13.74 0.59 -3.12
CA LYS A 248 13.79 0.18 -4.53
C LYS A 248 14.10 -1.32 -4.73
N ALA A 249 13.72 -2.15 -3.76
CA ALA A 249 13.84 -3.60 -3.87
C ALA A 249 12.65 -4.19 -4.64
N ILE A 250 12.91 -5.20 -5.44
CA ILE A 250 11.90 -5.96 -6.18
C ILE A 250 12.02 -7.42 -5.78
N CYS A 251 10.96 -8.00 -5.20
CA CYS A 251 10.88 -9.40 -4.81
C CYS A 251 9.65 -10.04 -5.45
N ILE A 252 9.84 -10.95 -6.40
CA ILE A 252 8.75 -11.58 -7.15
C ILE A 252 8.84 -13.11 -7.02
N GLY A 253 7.79 -13.71 -6.54
CA GLY A 253 7.67 -15.16 -6.33
C GLY A 253 7.40 -15.50 -4.86
N TYR A 254 7.00 -16.76 -4.63
CA TYR A 254 6.84 -17.28 -3.27
C TYR A 254 8.18 -17.16 -2.52
N ASN A 255 8.15 -16.56 -1.33
CA ASN A 255 9.30 -16.41 -0.44
C ASN A 255 10.55 -15.80 -1.11
N ALA A 256 10.37 -14.97 -2.16
CA ALA A 256 11.47 -14.23 -2.78
C ALA A 256 11.99 -13.18 -1.79
N GLN A 257 13.21 -13.35 -1.28
CA GLN A 257 13.76 -12.51 -0.22
C GLN A 257 14.90 -11.63 -0.74
N SER A 258 15.05 -10.45 -0.16
CA SER A 258 16.24 -9.64 -0.32
C SER A 258 17.45 -10.26 0.41
N SER A 259 18.67 -9.97 -0.04
CA SER A 259 19.90 -10.51 0.56
C SER A 259 20.08 -10.09 2.03
N THR A 260 19.59 -8.91 2.39
CA THR A 260 19.55 -8.40 3.78
C THR A 260 18.27 -7.60 4.02
N ALA A 261 17.96 -7.37 5.29
CA ALA A 261 16.78 -6.60 5.71
C ALA A 261 16.83 -5.10 5.30
N THR A 262 17.98 -4.59 4.93
CA THR A 262 18.21 -3.16 4.63
C THR A 262 18.75 -2.90 3.23
N VAL A 263 18.91 -3.94 2.41
CA VAL A 263 19.46 -3.81 1.05
C VAL A 263 18.55 -2.95 0.17
N SER A 264 19.16 -2.14 -0.68
CA SER A 264 18.48 -1.28 -1.64
C SER A 264 18.90 -1.61 -3.07
N ASN A 265 18.03 -1.29 -4.04
CA ASN A 265 18.30 -1.46 -5.48
C ASN A 265 18.56 -2.92 -5.91
N GLN A 266 17.98 -3.90 -5.22
CA GLN A 266 18.08 -5.32 -5.53
C GLN A 266 16.81 -5.84 -6.20
N CYS A 267 16.95 -6.76 -7.14
CA CYS A 267 15.84 -7.50 -7.75
C CYS A 267 16.03 -9.01 -7.52
N THR A 268 15.04 -9.67 -6.92
CA THR A 268 15.03 -11.10 -6.62
C THR A 268 13.82 -11.76 -7.25
N PHE A 269 14.05 -12.83 -8.01
CA PHE A 269 13.00 -13.67 -8.58
C PHE A 269 13.01 -15.05 -7.92
N GLY A 270 11.95 -15.37 -7.17
CA GLY A 270 11.79 -16.63 -6.45
C GLY A 270 12.71 -16.79 -5.24
N ASP A 271 12.66 -17.96 -4.64
CA ASP A 271 13.49 -18.35 -3.50
C ASP A 271 14.68 -19.22 -3.93
N SER A 272 15.43 -19.75 -2.98
CA SER A 272 16.59 -20.62 -3.20
C SER A 272 16.25 -21.95 -3.90
N SER A 273 14.96 -22.32 -4.02
CA SER A 273 14.50 -23.53 -4.71
C SER A 273 14.33 -23.36 -6.22
N ILE A 274 14.41 -22.14 -6.74
CA ILE A 274 14.31 -21.87 -8.18
C ILE A 274 15.56 -22.38 -8.89
N ASP A 275 15.39 -23.40 -9.70
CA ASP A 275 16.48 -24.05 -10.47
C ASP A 275 16.69 -23.45 -11.86
N ASN A 276 15.67 -22.78 -12.42
CA ASN A 276 15.70 -22.40 -13.82
C ASN A 276 14.86 -21.14 -14.09
N LEU A 277 15.50 -20.07 -14.56
CA LEU A 277 14.83 -18.91 -15.12
C LEU A 277 14.70 -19.11 -16.64
N ARG A 278 13.47 -19.34 -17.12
CA ARG A 278 13.19 -19.60 -18.55
C ARG A 278 12.63 -18.36 -19.22
N CYS A 279 13.33 -17.86 -20.22
CA CYS A 279 12.88 -16.82 -21.13
C CYS A 279 13.22 -17.20 -22.59
N ALA A 280 12.44 -16.71 -23.53
CA ALA A 280 12.68 -16.98 -24.96
C ALA A 280 13.96 -16.30 -25.47
N ASP A 281 14.32 -15.16 -24.87
CA ASP A 281 15.57 -14.44 -25.09
C ASP A 281 16.31 -14.35 -23.75
N THR A 282 17.58 -14.76 -23.74
CA THR A 282 18.45 -14.76 -22.54
C THR A 282 19.37 -13.55 -22.47
N SER A 283 19.27 -12.61 -23.42
CA SER A 283 20.10 -11.40 -23.42
C SER A 283 19.64 -10.41 -22.37
N ILE A 284 20.50 -10.15 -21.38
CA ILE A 284 20.36 -9.05 -20.42
C ILE A 284 21.27 -7.92 -20.92
N SER A 285 20.66 -6.86 -21.47
CA SER A 285 21.39 -5.68 -21.92
C SER A 285 21.78 -4.80 -20.76
N THR A 286 23.02 -4.35 -20.74
CA THR A 286 23.49 -3.31 -19.81
C THR A 286 23.70 -1.99 -20.55
N LEU A 287 23.39 -0.87 -19.89
CA LEU A 287 23.74 0.46 -20.41
C LEU A 287 25.27 0.56 -20.50
N SER A 288 25.80 0.82 -21.70
CA SER A 288 27.24 0.84 -21.96
C SER A 288 27.65 1.94 -22.95
N ASP A 289 26.91 3.06 -22.97
CA ASP A 289 27.22 4.22 -23.80
C ASP A 289 28.50 4.92 -23.30
N GLU A 290 29.39 5.29 -24.23
CA GLU A 290 30.65 5.98 -23.91
C GLU A 290 30.39 7.33 -23.20
N ARG A 291 29.30 8.02 -23.56
CA ARG A 291 28.90 9.31 -22.98
C ARG A 291 28.58 9.25 -21.48
N ASP A 292 28.25 8.06 -21.00
CA ASP A 292 27.92 7.80 -19.58
C ASP A 292 29.14 7.31 -18.78
N LYS A 293 30.35 7.33 -19.39
CA LYS A 293 31.58 6.81 -18.78
C LYS A 293 32.67 7.86 -18.74
N THR A 294 33.48 7.83 -17.71
CA THR A 294 34.65 8.69 -17.54
C THR A 294 35.86 7.81 -17.21
N ASN A 295 37.08 8.33 -17.45
CA ASN A 295 38.33 7.65 -17.12
C ASN A 295 38.45 6.27 -17.78
N ILE A 296 38.09 6.16 -19.06
CA ILE A 296 38.15 4.93 -19.81
C ILE A 296 39.62 4.59 -20.05
N VAL A 297 40.07 3.45 -19.54
CA VAL A 297 41.44 2.92 -19.70
C VAL A 297 41.37 1.45 -20.10
N ASP A 298 42.43 0.96 -20.74
CA ASP A 298 42.57 -0.45 -21.02
C ASP A 298 42.60 -1.27 -19.72
N ILE A 299 41.89 -2.41 -19.72
CA ILE A 299 41.88 -3.30 -18.57
C ILE A 299 43.28 -3.89 -18.33
N PRO A 300 43.89 -3.70 -17.15
CA PRO A 300 45.24 -4.23 -16.86
C PRO A 300 45.23 -5.66 -16.33
N LEU A 301 44.04 -6.18 -16.02
CA LEU A 301 43.86 -7.54 -15.49
C LEU A 301 43.62 -8.51 -16.66
N GLY A 302 44.58 -9.37 -16.92
CA GLY A 302 44.53 -10.36 -17.98
C GLY A 302 45.00 -11.76 -17.53
N LEU A 303 45.87 -12.38 -18.27
CA LEU A 303 46.32 -13.77 -18.06
C LEU A 303 46.98 -13.97 -16.67
N SER A 304 47.74 -12.98 -16.19
CA SER A 304 48.39 -13.07 -14.85
C SER A 304 47.37 -13.14 -13.72
N PHE A 305 46.29 -12.34 -13.79
CA PHE A 305 45.21 -12.38 -12.82
C PHE A 305 44.43 -13.69 -12.91
N LEU A 306 44.04 -14.11 -14.09
CA LEU A 306 43.29 -15.39 -14.28
C LEU A 306 44.03 -16.58 -13.69
N ASN A 307 45.34 -16.60 -13.73
CA ASN A 307 46.16 -17.67 -13.16
C ASN A 307 46.12 -17.74 -11.64
N THR A 308 45.62 -16.71 -10.97
CA THR A 308 45.40 -16.68 -9.49
C THR A 308 44.02 -17.17 -9.10
N VAL A 309 43.05 -17.22 -10.04
CA VAL A 309 41.68 -17.64 -9.80
C VAL A 309 41.53 -19.14 -9.99
N ARG A 310 40.92 -19.83 -9.07
CA ARG A 310 40.72 -21.27 -9.06
C ARG A 310 39.28 -21.65 -9.45
N PRO A 311 38.98 -22.13 -10.65
CA PRO A 311 37.71 -22.75 -10.96
C PRO A 311 37.59 -24.12 -10.26
N VAL A 312 36.41 -24.44 -9.76
CA VAL A 312 36.16 -25.66 -9.00
C VAL A 312 34.94 -26.41 -9.49
N ALA A 313 34.92 -27.72 -9.32
CA ALA A 313 33.74 -28.56 -9.34
C ALA A 313 33.33 -28.83 -7.88
N PHE A 314 32.05 -28.76 -7.57
CA PHE A 314 31.55 -28.96 -6.20
C PHE A 314 30.14 -29.57 -6.20
N ASP A 315 29.79 -30.18 -5.10
CA ASP A 315 28.42 -30.55 -4.79
C ASP A 315 27.85 -29.51 -3.80
N TRP A 316 26.64 -29.03 -4.07
CA TRP A 316 25.95 -28.10 -3.18
C TRP A 316 25.59 -28.80 -1.87
N ASP A 317 25.90 -28.16 -0.76
CA ASP A 317 25.40 -28.43 0.59
C ASP A 317 24.85 -27.13 1.18
N ALA A 318 23.79 -26.62 0.55
CA ALA A 318 23.21 -25.35 0.92
C ALA A 318 22.63 -25.40 2.35
N ARG A 319 23.00 -24.43 3.17
CA ARG A 319 22.62 -24.35 4.61
C ARG A 319 21.11 -24.34 4.83
N ASP A 320 20.32 -23.90 3.86
CA ASP A 320 18.85 -23.94 3.86
C ASP A 320 18.27 -25.28 3.36
N GLY A 321 19.12 -26.22 2.98
CA GLY A 321 18.74 -27.54 2.45
C GLY A 321 18.22 -27.56 1.01
N SER A 322 18.16 -26.42 0.31
CA SER A 322 17.49 -26.30 -0.99
C SER A 322 18.20 -26.97 -2.15
N ARG A 323 19.52 -27.07 -2.12
CA ARG A 323 20.35 -27.54 -3.25
C ARG A 323 21.26 -28.72 -2.91
N VAL A 324 21.01 -29.41 -1.81
CA VAL A 324 21.87 -30.51 -1.33
C VAL A 324 22.04 -31.58 -2.39
N GLY A 325 23.30 -31.93 -2.69
CA GLY A 325 23.67 -32.99 -3.63
C GLY A 325 23.63 -32.60 -5.11
N LYS A 326 23.24 -31.39 -5.49
CA LYS A 326 23.37 -30.89 -6.87
C LYS A 326 24.82 -30.60 -7.18
N LYS A 327 25.26 -30.99 -8.39
CA LYS A 327 26.65 -30.84 -8.87
C LYS A 327 26.75 -29.61 -9.75
N ASP A 328 27.82 -28.83 -9.57
CA ASP A 328 28.03 -27.59 -10.33
C ASP A 328 29.52 -27.30 -10.55
N PHE A 329 29.79 -26.33 -11.43
CA PHE A 329 31.09 -25.70 -11.61
C PHE A 329 31.00 -24.23 -11.29
N GLY A 330 32.04 -23.68 -10.67
CA GLY A 330 32.04 -22.28 -10.35
C GLY A 330 33.29 -21.84 -9.63
N PHE A 331 33.15 -20.83 -8.78
CA PHE A 331 34.22 -20.28 -7.96
C PHE A 331 33.81 -20.29 -6.47
N ILE A 332 34.78 -20.39 -5.58
CA ILE A 332 34.57 -20.13 -4.16
C ILE A 332 34.66 -18.62 -3.93
N ALA A 333 33.57 -18.01 -3.49
CA ALA A 333 33.48 -16.54 -3.35
C ALA A 333 34.59 -15.95 -2.47
N GLN A 334 34.97 -16.61 -1.38
CA GLN A 334 36.07 -16.20 -0.51
C GLN A 334 37.43 -16.20 -1.22
N GLU A 335 37.71 -17.22 -2.04
CA GLU A 335 38.95 -17.29 -2.81
C GLU A 335 38.99 -16.25 -3.93
N LEU A 336 37.86 -16.06 -4.61
CA LEU A 336 37.72 -15.06 -5.65
C LEU A 336 37.89 -13.63 -5.08
N LYS A 337 37.35 -13.37 -3.90
CA LYS A 337 37.57 -12.12 -3.18
C LYS A 337 39.03 -11.87 -2.87
N ILE A 338 39.74 -12.86 -2.31
CA ILE A 338 41.19 -12.75 -2.00
C ILE A 338 41.97 -12.41 -3.27
N ALA A 339 41.66 -13.06 -4.39
CA ALA A 339 42.33 -12.79 -5.65
C ALA A 339 42.06 -11.36 -6.16
N ALA A 340 40.82 -10.87 -6.03
CA ALA A 340 40.43 -9.52 -6.43
C ALA A 340 41.06 -8.45 -5.53
N ASP A 341 41.01 -8.62 -4.23
CA ASP A 341 41.58 -7.69 -3.21
C ASP A 341 43.11 -7.57 -3.29
N ALA A 342 43.78 -8.57 -3.85
CA ALA A 342 45.20 -8.52 -4.13
C ALA A 342 45.61 -7.60 -5.30
N THR A 343 44.61 -6.97 -5.98
CA THR A 343 44.80 -6.08 -7.11
C THR A 343 44.38 -4.65 -6.77
N ASP A 344 44.97 -3.66 -7.46
CA ASP A 344 44.53 -2.23 -7.34
C ASP A 344 43.17 -1.95 -8.02
N TYR A 345 42.51 -2.98 -8.54
CA TYR A 345 41.28 -2.91 -9.31
C TYR A 345 40.10 -3.65 -8.68
N ALA A 346 40.16 -3.97 -7.40
CA ALA A 346 39.10 -4.67 -6.68
C ALA A 346 37.74 -3.95 -6.82
N ASP A 347 37.72 -2.63 -6.71
CA ASP A 347 36.53 -1.77 -6.86
C ASP A 347 35.92 -1.81 -8.28
N HIS A 348 36.72 -2.11 -9.30
CA HIS A 348 36.25 -2.27 -10.67
C HIS A 348 35.74 -3.68 -10.94
N LEU A 349 36.41 -4.67 -10.38
CA LEU A 349 36.05 -6.08 -10.53
C LEU A 349 34.68 -6.38 -9.92
N ARG A 350 34.49 -6.02 -8.65
CA ARG A 350 33.27 -6.32 -7.88
C ARG A 350 32.69 -7.72 -8.16
N VAL A 351 33.56 -8.72 -8.16
CA VAL A 351 33.25 -10.12 -8.49
C VAL A 351 32.59 -10.87 -7.33
N VAL A 352 32.47 -10.26 -6.16
CA VAL A 352 31.80 -10.82 -4.99
C VAL A 352 30.88 -9.76 -4.40
N HIS A 353 29.62 -10.13 -4.18
CA HIS A 353 28.65 -9.33 -3.41
C HIS A 353 28.74 -9.69 -1.92
N GLU A 354 28.91 -8.69 -1.08
CA GLU A 354 29.17 -8.83 0.37
C GLU A 354 28.11 -8.16 1.24
N GLU A 355 26.96 -7.79 0.63
CA GLU A 355 25.86 -7.18 1.36
C GLU A 355 25.36 -8.08 2.50
N ASN A 356 25.47 -9.38 2.34
CA ASN A 356 25.28 -10.36 3.40
C ASN A 356 26.59 -11.10 3.68
N PRO A 357 27.32 -10.76 4.77
CA PRO A 357 28.60 -11.39 5.09
C PRO A 357 28.50 -12.89 5.40
N ASP A 358 27.32 -13.36 5.80
CA ASP A 358 27.05 -14.78 6.03
C ASP A 358 26.73 -15.55 4.76
N MET A 359 26.50 -14.87 3.63
CA MET A 359 26.13 -15.47 2.34
C MET A 359 26.72 -14.67 1.19
N LEU A 360 28.04 -14.88 0.93
CA LEU A 360 28.73 -14.24 -0.17
C LEU A 360 28.26 -14.79 -1.52
N GLU A 361 28.05 -13.91 -2.50
CA GLU A 361 27.65 -14.27 -3.85
C GLU A 361 28.76 -13.93 -4.86
N ALA A 362 29.09 -14.85 -5.75
CA ALA A 362 30.08 -14.63 -6.81
C ALA A 362 29.39 -14.15 -8.09
N ASP A 363 29.80 -13.00 -8.64
CA ASP A 363 29.39 -12.50 -9.96
C ASP A 363 30.40 -12.92 -11.02
N SER A 364 30.19 -14.10 -11.59
CA SER A 364 31.08 -14.65 -12.64
C SER A 364 31.04 -13.85 -13.94
N MET A 365 29.97 -13.10 -14.23
CA MET A 365 29.85 -12.28 -15.44
C MET A 365 30.85 -11.12 -15.47
N LYS A 366 31.29 -10.62 -14.33
CA LYS A 366 32.34 -9.60 -14.20
C LYS A 366 33.71 -10.11 -14.67
N MET A 367 33.91 -11.42 -14.70
CA MET A 367 35.12 -12.03 -15.23
C MET A 367 35.21 -12.02 -16.77
N PHE A 368 34.11 -11.78 -17.49
CA PHE A 368 34.10 -11.86 -18.95
C PHE A 368 35.06 -10.87 -19.63
N PRO A 369 35.14 -9.58 -19.30
CA PRO A 369 36.12 -8.65 -19.86
C PRO A 369 37.58 -9.06 -19.55
N VAL A 370 37.83 -9.63 -18.36
CA VAL A 370 39.14 -10.14 -17.96
C VAL A 370 39.55 -11.34 -18.81
N LEU A 371 38.60 -12.26 -19.09
CA LEU A 371 38.82 -13.40 -19.98
C LEU A 371 39.18 -12.94 -21.38
N VAL A 372 38.48 -11.94 -21.92
CA VAL A 372 38.77 -11.37 -23.24
C VAL A 372 40.22 -10.84 -23.30
N LYS A 373 40.63 -10.06 -22.29
CA LYS A 373 41.98 -9.52 -22.17
C LYS A 373 43.05 -10.65 -22.09
N ALA A 374 42.79 -11.66 -21.26
CA ALA A 374 43.71 -12.79 -21.14
C ALA A 374 43.89 -13.56 -22.43
N ILE A 375 42.82 -13.77 -23.22
CA ILE A 375 42.89 -14.41 -24.55
C ILE A 375 43.73 -13.54 -25.50
N GLN A 376 43.55 -12.23 -25.52
CA GLN A 376 44.33 -11.28 -26.32
C GLN A 376 45.83 -11.38 -25.97
N GLU A 377 46.18 -11.38 -24.68
CA GLU A 377 47.56 -11.54 -24.20
C GLU A 377 48.15 -12.88 -24.59
N LEU A 378 47.36 -13.96 -24.49
CA LEU A 378 47.80 -15.31 -24.90
C LEU A 378 48.05 -15.39 -26.41
N SER A 379 47.16 -14.79 -27.24
CA SER A 379 47.33 -14.71 -28.69
C SER A 379 48.62 -13.97 -29.05
N ALA A 380 48.88 -12.81 -28.46
CA ALA A 380 50.09 -12.03 -28.68
C ALA A 380 51.35 -12.79 -28.27
N LYS A 381 51.34 -13.55 -27.17
CA LYS A 381 52.44 -14.40 -26.73
C LYS A 381 52.70 -15.55 -27.73
N ASN A 382 51.64 -16.18 -28.24
CA ASN A 382 51.77 -17.23 -29.24
C ASN A 382 52.36 -16.73 -30.56
N GLU A 383 51.92 -15.57 -31.04
CA GLU A 383 52.47 -14.92 -32.24
C GLU A 383 53.97 -14.62 -32.09
N ALA A 384 54.35 -14.05 -30.90
CA ALA A 384 55.74 -13.77 -30.59
C ALA A 384 56.60 -15.07 -30.54
N LEU A 385 56.03 -16.16 -29.99
CA LEU A 385 56.72 -17.46 -29.97
C LEU A 385 56.90 -18.04 -31.38
N LEU A 386 55.85 -17.98 -32.21
CA LEU A 386 55.91 -18.41 -33.62
C LEU A 386 56.96 -17.63 -34.40
N ALA A 387 57.02 -16.32 -34.26
CA ALA A 387 58.03 -15.47 -34.88
C ALA A 387 59.47 -15.87 -34.45
N ARG A 388 59.65 -16.20 -33.18
CA ARG A 388 60.94 -16.67 -32.66
C ARG A 388 61.32 -18.05 -33.24
N ILE A 389 60.36 -18.96 -33.37
CA ILE A 389 60.61 -20.27 -33.98
C ILE A 389 61.06 -20.11 -35.44
N VAL A 390 60.33 -19.31 -36.23
CA VAL A 390 60.69 -19.01 -37.62
C VAL A 390 62.09 -18.42 -37.71
N THR A 391 62.50 -17.55 -36.76
CA THR A 391 63.84 -16.95 -36.71
C THR A 391 64.93 -17.99 -36.34
N LEU A 392 64.58 -19.03 -35.61
CA LEU A 392 65.50 -20.08 -35.19
C LEU A 392 65.67 -21.22 -36.24
N GLU A 393 64.68 -21.38 -37.11
CA GLU A 393 64.65 -22.42 -38.16
C GLU A 393 65.19 -21.92 -39.51
N GLY A 394 65.33 -20.60 -39.71
CA GLY A 394 65.94 -19.97 -40.91
C GLY A 394 67.34 -19.50 -40.63
#